data_29530d9c35a8c6e33da0613604bf1398
#
_entry.id   29530d9c35a8c6e33da0613604bf1398
#
_cell.length_a   1.000
_cell.length_b   1.000
_cell.length_c   1.000
_cell.angle_alpha   90.00
_cell.angle_beta   90.00
_cell.angle_gamma   90.00
#
_symmetry.space_group_name_H-M   'P 1'
#
loop_
_entity.id
_entity.type
_entity.pdbx_description
1 polymer ?
#
loop_
_entity_poly.entity_id
_entity_poly.type
_entity_poly.pdbx_seq_one_letter_code
_entity_poly.pdbx_strand_id
1 'polypeptide(L)'
;MDQPARGGQGDTQGYKTTQPARGGQGGVASPLTIKPVLTTRATLDKHHTDVASMFDGVAKRYDLMNQIMTLGAIDTWRDLVVAAVEPEPGQTILDLAAGTGTSSATFAARGAQVYPTDISTGMLAVGKQRQPHLHFVAGDATCLPYADNSFDAVTISYGLRNVEDPQKALREMLRVTKPGGRVVICEFSYPTWAPFRHVYTKYLLAAIPAM
;
A
#
# COMPACT_ATOMS: atom_id res chain seq x y z
N MET A 1 5.53 0.79 -65.92
CA MET A 1 4.17 0.49 -66.40
C MET A 1 3.35 0.51 -65.14
N ASP A 2 2.81 1.58 -64.88
CA ASP A 2 1.61 2.37 -65.10
C ASP A 2 0.80 2.45 -63.78
N GLN A 3 0.76 3.64 -63.28
CA GLN A 3 -0.37 4.19 -62.46
C GLN A 3 -1.61 4.36 -63.35
N PRO A 4 -2.83 4.62 -62.91
CA PRO A 4 -3.12 5.81 -62.11
C PRO A 4 -4.29 5.72 -61.07
N ALA A 5 -4.24 6.62 -60.13
CA ALA A 5 -5.15 7.51 -59.46
C ALA A 5 -6.67 7.62 -59.84
N ARG A 6 -7.49 7.87 -58.80
CA ARG A 6 -8.65 8.80 -58.64
C ARG A 6 -9.25 8.57 -57.27
N GLY A 7 -9.45 9.51 -56.35
CA GLY A 7 -10.05 10.84 -56.51
C GLY A 7 -11.50 10.77 -56.00
N GLY A 8 -11.82 11.26 -54.79
CA GLY A 8 -13.18 11.40 -54.28
C GLY A 8 -13.24 12.40 -53.12
N GLN A 9 -13.54 13.65 -53.46
CA GLN A 9 -13.95 14.74 -52.57
C GLN A 9 -15.45 14.62 -52.20
N GLY A 10 -15.82 15.17 -51.05
CA GLY A 10 -17.19 15.47 -50.66
C GLY A 10 -17.37 15.30 -49.15
N ASP A 11 -17.93 16.06 -48.31
CA ASP A 11 -18.55 17.38 -48.35
C ASP A 11 -18.63 17.88 -46.92
N THR A 12 -18.27 19.13 -46.73
CA THR A 12 -18.47 19.86 -45.45
C THR A 12 -19.93 20.28 -45.34
N GLN A 13 -20.66 19.85 -44.31
CA GLN A 13 -21.92 20.46 -43.92
C GLN A 13 -21.75 21.17 -42.57
N GLY A 14 -21.86 22.52 -42.67
CA GLY A 14 -21.87 23.44 -41.55
C GLY A 14 -23.16 23.35 -40.74
N TYR A 15 -23.05 23.34 -39.45
CA TYR A 15 -24.16 23.57 -38.54
C TYR A 15 -24.23 25.05 -38.16
N LYS A 16 -25.35 25.68 -38.53
CA LYS A 16 -25.71 27.06 -38.16
C LYS A 16 -26.13 27.11 -36.69
N THR A 17 -25.46 27.95 -35.93
CA THR A 17 -25.88 28.39 -34.60
C THR A 17 -27.01 29.42 -34.71
N THR A 18 -28.16 29.14 -34.14
CA THR A 18 -29.19 30.11 -33.83
C THR A 18 -29.14 30.48 -32.35
N GLN A 19 -28.86 31.74 -32.04
CA GLN A 19 -29.04 32.33 -30.72
C GLN A 19 -30.54 32.58 -30.46
N PRO A 20 -31.03 32.43 -29.24
CA PRO A 20 -32.21 33.13 -28.79
C PRO A 20 -31.86 34.26 -27.80
N ALA A 21 -32.76 35.23 -27.83
CA ALA A 21 -32.69 36.58 -27.30
C ALA A 21 -32.64 36.69 -25.76
N ARG A 22 -32.14 37.87 -25.33
CA ARG A 22 -32.13 38.40 -23.97
C ARG A 22 -33.56 38.62 -23.41
N GLY A 23 -33.70 38.30 -22.11
CA GLY A 23 -34.84 38.80 -21.34
C GLY A 23 -34.81 38.31 -19.89
N GLY A 24 -34.74 39.24 -18.93
CA GLY A 24 -35.21 39.04 -17.57
C GLY A 24 -34.16 39.01 -16.46
N GLN A 25 -33.93 40.15 -15.82
CA GLN A 25 -33.26 40.29 -14.53
C GLN A 25 -34.10 39.65 -13.43
N GLY A 26 -33.57 38.65 -12.75
CA GLY A 26 -34.06 38.11 -11.49
C GLY A 26 -32.87 37.76 -10.63
N GLY A 27 -32.70 38.51 -9.53
CA GLY A 27 -31.61 38.29 -8.58
C GLY A 27 -31.69 36.89 -7.99
N VAL A 28 -30.68 36.08 -8.31
CA VAL A 28 -30.49 34.79 -7.70
C VAL A 28 -29.34 34.91 -6.73
N ALA A 29 -29.64 34.61 -5.45
CA ALA A 29 -28.67 34.54 -4.39
C ALA A 29 -27.46 33.66 -4.80
N SER A 30 -26.27 34.19 -4.53
CA SER A 30 -25.00 33.46 -4.79
C SER A 30 -25.04 32.09 -4.15
N PRO A 31 -24.76 31.01 -4.87
CA PRO A 31 -24.60 29.71 -4.26
C PRO A 31 -23.37 29.74 -3.33
N LEU A 32 -23.58 29.34 -2.09
CA LEU A 32 -22.52 29.06 -1.13
C LEU A 32 -21.46 28.18 -1.81
N THR A 33 -20.30 28.76 -2.09
CA THR A 33 -19.12 28.04 -2.56
C THR A 33 -18.64 27.17 -1.39
N ILE A 34 -19.16 25.97 -1.30
CA ILE A 34 -18.58 24.92 -0.46
C ILE A 34 -17.22 24.62 -1.09
N LYS A 35 -16.14 25.14 -0.47
CA LYS A 35 -14.79 24.71 -0.82
C LYS A 35 -14.76 23.18 -0.68
N PRO A 36 -14.34 22.42 -1.71
CA PRO A 36 -14.17 20.99 -1.52
C PRO A 36 -13.15 20.81 -0.40
N VAL A 37 -13.59 20.23 0.71
CA VAL A 37 -12.68 19.62 1.66
C VAL A 37 -11.93 18.59 0.82
N LEU A 38 -10.62 18.79 0.67
CA LEU A 38 -9.71 17.84 0.05
C LEU A 38 -9.78 16.55 0.91
N THR A 39 -10.79 15.75 0.66
CA THR A 39 -10.74 14.35 0.98
C THR A 39 -9.80 13.75 -0.05
N THR A 40 -8.54 13.62 0.29
CA THR A 40 -7.63 12.68 -0.35
C THR A 40 -8.17 11.28 -0.07
N ARG A 41 -9.28 10.93 -0.70
CA ARG A 41 -9.65 9.53 -0.84
C ARG A 41 -8.54 8.92 -1.68
N ALA A 42 -7.81 7.98 -1.09
CA ALA A 42 -6.97 7.09 -1.86
C ALA A 42 -7.82 6.58 -3.02
N THR A 43 -7.48 6.99 -4.23
CA THR A 43 -8.09 6.45 -5.44
C THR A 43 -7.76 4.95 -5.44
N LEU A 44 -8.65 4.13 -6.00
CA LEU A 44 -8.43 2.67 -6.11
C LEU A 44 -7.19 2.33 -6.97
N ASP A 45 -6.66 3.32 -7.71
CA ASP A 45 -5.40 3.22 -8.43
C ASP A 45 -4.25 3.42 -7.43
N LYS A 46 -3.69 2.29 -7.01
CA LYS A 46 -2.60 2.22 -6.01
C LYS A 46 -1.25 2.48 -6.68
N HIS A 47 -1.00 3.71 -7.12
CA HIS A 47 0.32 4.05 -7.64
C HIS A 47 1.37 4.01 -6.52
N HIS A 48 2.51 3.38 -6.79
CA HIS A 48 3.62 3.21 -5.83
C HIS A 48 4.03 4.53 -5.14
N THR A 49 4.05 5.63 -5.89
CA THR A 49 4.42 6.96 -5.37
C THR A 49 3.41 7.50 -4.36
N ASP A 50 2.11 7.27 -4.57
CA ASP A 50 1.05 7.75 -3.69
C ASP A 50 1.04 6.97 -2.37
N VAL A 51 1.24 5.65 -2.46
CA VAL A 51 1.36 4.77 -1.30
C VAL A 51 2.58 5.15 -0.47
N ALA A 52 3.75 5.31 -1.09
CA ALA A 52 4.97 5.71 -0.40
C ALA A 52 4.82 7.05 0.31
N SER A 53 4.31 8.10 -0.38
CA SER A 53 4.14 9.43 0.20
C SER A 53 3.12 9.47 1.34
N MET A 54 2.07 8.66 1.28
CA MET A 54 1.10 8.52 2.36
C MET A 54 1.76 7.97 3.63
N PHE A 55 2.56 6.91 3.49
CA PHE A 55 3.27 6.32 4.63
C PHE A 55 4.38 7.22 5.17
N ASP A 56 5.10 7.96 4.31
CA ASP A 56 6.09 8.94 4.73
C ASP A 56 5.50 9.99 5.67
N GLY A 57 4.27 10.44 5.39
CA GLY A 57 3.56 11.43 6.19
C GLY A 57 3.22 10.96 7.61
N VAL A 58 3.01 9.66 7.82
CA VAL A 58 2.59 9.08 9.12
C VAL A 58 3.69 8.31 9.82
N ALA A 59 4.87 8.16 9.23
CA ALA A 59 5.93 7.25 9.67
C ALA A 59 6.27 7.36 11.18
N LYS A 60 6.34 8.58 11.73
CA LYS A 60 6.69 8.80 13.14
C LYS A 60 5.62 8.31 14.12
N ARG A 61 4.35 8.28 13.72
CA ARG A 61 3.20 7.91 14.56
C ARG A 61 2.60 6.55 14.18
N TYR A 62 3.12 5.92 13.15
CA TYR A 62 2.56 4.71 12.54
C TYR A 62 2.33 3.58 13.57
N ASP A 63 3.34 3.27 14.38
CA ASP A 63 3.24 2.19 15.37
C ASP A 63 2.19 2.50 16.44
N LEU A 64 2.12 3.76 16.91
CA LEU A 64 1.11 4.19 17.87
C LEU A 64 -0.31 4.11 17.28
N MET A 65 -0.48 4.53 16.03
CA MET A 65 -1.77 4.43 15.35
C MET A 65 -2.22 2.99 15.22
N ASN A 66 -1.32 2.08 14.85
CA ASN A 66 -1.63 0.65 14.76
C ASN A 66 -2.02 0.07 16.11
N GLN A 67 -1.33 0.42 17.19
CA GLN A 67 -1.68 0.01 18.55
C GLN A 67 -3.09 0.45 18.94
N ILE A 68 -3.44 1.71 18.68
CA ILE A 68 -4.77 2.25 18.98
C ILE A 68 -5.83 1.57 18.12
N MET A 69 -5.61 1.45 16.81
CA MET A 69 -6.58 0.87 15.86
C MET A 69 -6.89 -0.60 16.16
N THR A 70 -5.90 -1.34 16.62
CA THR A 70 -6.04 -2.77 16.91
C THR A 70 -6.33 -3.07 18.38
N LEU A 71 -6.47 -2.04 19.21
CA LEU A 71 -6.62 -2.19 20.68
C LEU A 71 -5.50 -3.05 21.29
N GLY A 72 -4.28 -2.96 20.75
CA GLY A 72 -3.12 -3.73 21.16
C GLY A 72 -3.02 -5.14 20.59
N ALA A 73 -4.00 -5.61 19.83
CA ALA A 73 -3.97 -6.97 19.24
C ALA A 73 -2.81 -7.18 18.23
N ILE A 74 -2.24 -6.08 17.73
CA ILE A 74 -1.14 -6.16 16.77
C ILE A 74 0.10 -6.90 17.32
N ASP A 75 0.33 -6.83 18.62
CA ASP A 75 1.46 -7.53 19.26
C ASP A 75 1.22 -9.05 19.26
N THR A 76 0.00 -9.50 19.60
CA THR A 76 -0.39 -10.92 19.51
C THR A 76 -0.28 -11.44 18.06
N TRP A 77 -0.69 -10.63 17.08
CA TRP A 77 -0.57 -11.04 15.67
C TRP A 77 0.90 -11.11 15.22
N ARG A 78 1.75 -10.23 15.73
CA ARG A 78 3.19 -10.32 15.49
C ARG A 78 3.78 -11.60 16.05
N ASP A 79 3.36 -12.02 17.25
CA ASP A 79 3.81 -13.28 17.85
C ASP A 79 3.39 -14.49 16.99
N LEU A 80 2.18 -14.46 16.42
CA LEU A 80 1.73 -15.50 15.48
C LEU A 80 2.56 -15.52 14.18
N VAL A 81 2.93 -14.34 13.64
CA VAL A 81 3.83 -14.26 12.49
C VAL A 81 5.21 -14.81 12.84
N VAL A 82 5.76 -14.47 14.00
CA VAL A 82 7.04 -15.02 14.49
C VAL A 82 6.97 -16.54 14.61
N ALA A 83 5.87 -17.07 15.15
CA ALA A 83 5.67 -18.52 15.24
C ALA A 83 5.55 -19.20 13.87
N ALA A 84 4.99 -18.54 12.87
CA ALA A 84 4.85 -19.07 11.50
C ALA A 84 6.17 -18.97 10.71
N VAL A 85 6.95 -17.91 10.93
CA VAL A 85 8.27 -17.72 10.31
C VAL A 85 9.30 -18.68 10.91
N GLU A 86 9.18 -18.98 12.22
CA GLU A 86 10.14 -19.79 12.98
C GLU A 86 11.59 -19.34 12.76
N PRO A 87 11.93 -18.09 13.13
CA PRO A 87 13.26 -17.55 12.90
C PRO A 87 14.31 -18.27 13.75
N GLU A 88 15.39 -18.71 13.12
CA GLU A 88 16.50 -19.40 13.75
C GLU A 88 17.84 -18.66 13.53
N PRO A 89 18.82 -18.83 14.43
CA PRO A 89 20.15 -18.27 14.23
C PRO A 89 20.79 -18.72 12.91
N GLY A 90 21.32 -17.74 12.16
CA GLY A 90 21.97 -17.99 10.88
C GLY A 90 21.04 -18.00 9.67
N GLN A 91 19.73 -18.00 9.85
CA GLN A 91 18.78 -17.82 8.74
C GLN A 91 18.77 -16.39 8.21
N THR A 92 18.50 -16.26 6.91
CA THR A 92 18.26 -14.98 6.24
C THR A 92 16.76 -14.79 6.02
N ILE A 93 16.20 -13.69 6.52
CA ILE A 93 14.76 -13.38 6.44
C ILE A 93 14.56 -12.07 5.72
N LEU A 94 13.70 -12.06 4.71
CA LEU A 94 13.21 -10.86 4.04
C LEU A 94 11.86 -10.47 4.67
N ASP A 95 11.78 -9.25 5.19
CA ASP A 95 10.55 -8.68 5.72
C ASP A 95 10.10 -7.54 4.79
N LEU A 96 9.02 -7.78 4.03
CA LEU A 96 8.48 -6.85 3.04
C LEU A 96 7.41 -5.95 3.66
N ALA A 97 7.32 -4.73 3.15
CA ALA A 97 6.50 -3.66 3.74
C ALA A 97 6.80 -3.52 5.25
N ALA A 98 8.09 -3.58 5.57
CA ALA A 98 8.59 -3.65 6.95
C ALA A 98 8.36 -2.35 7.74
N GLY A 99 8.10 -1.24 7.06
CA GLY A 99 7.85 0.05 7.66
C GLY A 99 9.02 0.48 8.56
N THR A 100 8.73 0.68 9.85
CA THR A 100 9.72 1.06 10.84
C THR A 100 10.55 -0.11 11.38
N GLY A 101 10.36 -1.33 10.86
CA GLY A 101 11.13 -2.52 11.21
C GLY A 101 10.78 -3.14 12.56
N THR A 102 9.61 -2.82 13.12
CA THR A 102 9.20 -3.35 14.43
C THR A 102 9.07 -4.88 14.42
N SER A 103 8.50 -5.48 13.36
CA SER A 103 8.44 -6.94 13.18
C SER A 103 9.82 -7.51 12.88
N SER A 104 10.60 -6.85 12.02
CA SER A 104 11.97 -7.26 11.69
C SER A 104 12.86 -7.38 12.93
N ALA A 105 12.72 -6.46 13.89
CA ALA A 105 13.47 -6.50 15.15
C ALA A 105 13.16 -7.77 15.97
N THR A 106 11.92 -8.27 15.93
CA THR A 106 11.56 -9.50 16.64
C THR A 106 12.19 -10.74 16.03
N PHE A 107 12.35 -10.78 14.70
CA PHE A 107 13.07 -11.87 14.02
C PHE A 107 14.59 -11.80 14.31
N ALA A 108 15.16 -10.59 14.26
CA ALA A 108 16.58 -10.38 14.57
C ALA A 108 16.91 -10.75 16.01
N ALA A 109 16.02 -10.49 16.98
CA ALA A 109 16.19 -10.90 18.38
C ALA A 109 16.25 -12.44 18.56
N ARG A 110 15.80 -13.22 17.57
CA ARG A 110 15.92 -14.68 17.52
C ARG A 110 17.20 -15.16 16.83
N GLY A 111 18.09 -14.24 16.42
CA GLY A 111 19.39 -14.55 15.82
C GLY A 111 19.37 -14.65 14.30
N ALA A 112 18.25 -14.37 13.65
CA ALA A 112 18.17 -14.32 12.19
C ALA A 112 18.79 -13.02 11.63
N GLN A 113 19.38 -13.11 10.44
CA GLN A 113 19.78 -11.95 9.65
C GLN A 113 18.59 -11.43 8.87
N VAL A 114 18.10 -10.24 9.21
CA VAL A 114 16.85 -9.68 8.66
C VAL A 114 17.13 -8.53 7.70
N TYR A 115 16.40 -8.53 6.60
CA TYR A 115 16.41 -7.49 5.56
C TYR A 115 15.03 -6.81 5.50
N PRO A 116 14.80 -5.77 6.34
CA PRO A 116 13.59 -4.96 6.25
C PRO A 116 13.56 -4.21 4.93
N THR A 117 12.56 -4.46 4.11
CA THR A 117 12.42 -3.86 2.79
C THR A 117 11.08 -3.16 2.66
N ASP A 118 11.10 -1.89 2.25
CA ASP A 118 9.89 -1.09 2.10
C ASP A 118 10.04 -0.12 0.92
N ILE A 119 8.92 0.29 0.34
CA ILE A 119 8.87 1.28 -0.72
C ILE A 119 8.95 2.72 -0.15
N SER A 120 8.50 2.92 1.10
CA SER A 120 8.51 4.21 1.79
C SER A 120 9.87 4.49 2.40
N THR A 121 10.61 5.43 1.81
CA THR A 121 11.91 5.84 2.32
C THR A 121 11.81 6.57 3.66
N GLY A 122 10.70 7.27 3.93
CA GLY A 122 10.43 7.90 5.22
C GLY A 122 10.24 6.87 6.35
N MET A 123 9.54 5.76 6.08
CA MET A 123 9.42 4.64 7.03
C MET A 123 10.78 4.01 7.33
N LEU A 124 11.57 3.74 6.28
CA LEU A 124 12.92 3.18 6.42
C LEU A 124 13.85 4.11 7.23
N ALA A 125 13.76 5.43 7.00
CA ALA A 125 14.57 6.41 7.75
C ALA A 125 14.23 6.39 9.25
N VAL A 126 12.95 6.33 9.62
CA VAL A 126 12.53 6.17 11.01
C VAL A 126 12.97 4.83 11.57
N GLY A 127 12.82 3.75 10.79
CA GLY A 127 13.26 2.41 11.15
C GLY A 127 14.75 2.35 11.43
N LYS A 128 15.58 2.96 10.57
CA LYS A 128 17.04 3.01 10.73
C LYS A 128 17.47 3.75 11.98
N GLN A 129 16.74 4.79 12.38
CA GLN A 129 17.00 5.51 13.63
C GLN A 129 16.69 4.66 14.86
N ARG A 130 15.60 3.87 14.82
CA ARG A 130 15.14 3.04 15.95
C ARG A 130 15.89 1.71 16.06
N GLN A 131 16.27 1.15 14.91
CA GLN A 131 16.89 -0.18 14.77
C GLN A 131 18.18 -0.06 13.93
N PRO A 132 19.22 0.63 14.42
CA PRO A 132 20.42 0.94 13.63
C PRO A 132 21.21 -0.32 13.20
N HIS A 133 21.00 -1.44 13.87
CA HIS A 133 21.63 -2.73 13.59
C HIS A 133 20.99 -3.48 12.42
N LEU A 134 19.77 -3.11 12.00
CA LEU A 134 19.09 -3.76 10.87
C LEU A 134 19.52 -3.17 9.52
N HIS A 135 19.49 -3.99 8.48
CA HIS A 135 19.86 -3.65 7.11
C HIS A 135 18.62 -3.24 6.30
N PHE A 136 18.15 -2.01 6.50
CA PHE A 136 17.00 -1.47 5.77
C PHE A 136 17.32 -1.26 4.29
N VAL A 137 16.42 -1.72 3.41
CA VAL A 137 16.55 -1.63 1.95
C VAL A 137 15.31 -0.99 1.36
N ALA A 138 15.49 0.00 0.47
CA ALA A 138 14.40 0.52 -0.33
C ALA A 138 14.12 -0.46 -1.49
N GLY A 139 12.86 -0.88 -1.63
CA GLY A 139 12.50 -1.85 -2.66
C GLY A 139 11.00 -1.96 -2.86
N ASP A 140 10.65 -2.28 -4.11
CA ASP A 140 9.28 -2.57 -4.53
C ASP A 140 9.06 -4.08 -4.47
N ALA A 141 8.01 -4.50 -3.78
CA ALA A 141 7.64 -5.91 -3.66
C ALA A 141 7.35 -6.58 -5.02
N THR A 142 7.01 -5.79 -6.05
CA THR A 142 6.77 -6.30 -7.41
C THR A 142 8.05 -6.47 -8.24
N CYS A 143 9.21 -5.98 -7.76
CA CYS A 143 10.50 -6.08 -8.42
C CYS A 143 11.62 -6.03 -7.38
N LEU A 144 11.83 -7.15 -6.69
CA LEU A 144 12.75 -7.23 -5.56
C LEU A 144 14.22 -7.19 -6.02
N PRO A 145 15.07 -6.35 -5.39
CA PRO A 145 16.48 -6.21 -5.74
C PRO A 145 17.34 -7.35 -5.17
N TYR A 146 16.83 -8.58 -5.22
CA TYR A 146 17.49 -9.76 -4.66
C TYR A 146 17.57 -10.88 -5.70
N ALA A 147 18.60 -11.70 -5.60
CA ALA A 147 18.74 -12.89 -6.44
C ALA A 147 17.70 -13.96 -6.08
N ASP A 148 17.48 -14.91 -6.96
CA ASP A 148 16.65 -16.08 -6.71
C ASP A 148 17.20 -16.89 -5.53
N ASN A 149 16.31 -17.52 -4.76
CA ASN A 149 16.67 -18.44 -3.68
C ASN A 149 17.62 -17.83 -2.63
N SER A 150 17.42 -16.57 -2.26
CA SER A 150 18.30 -15.84 -1.33
C SER A 150 17.90 -15.96 0.13
N PHE A 151 16.61 -16.20 0.42
CA PHE A 151 16.07 -16.13 1.78
C PHE A 151 15.48 -17.44 2.26
N ASP A 152 15.73 -17.77 3.53
CA ASP A 152 15.15 -18.93 4.21
C ASP A 152 13.66 -18.70 4.52
N ALA A 153 13.28 -17.46 4.80
CA ALA A 153 11.88 -17.05 4.92
C ALA A 153 11.66 -15.65 4.31
N VAL A 154 10.47 -15.46 3.73
CA VAL A 154 9.98 -14.17 3.24
C VAL A 154 8.64 -13.88 3.88
N THR A 155 8.49 -12.71 4.48
CA THR A 155 7.24 -12.32 5.14
C THR A 155 6.74 -10.98 4.63
N ILE A 156 5.41 -10.79 4.65
CA ILE A 156 4.75 -9.52 4.47
C ILE A 156 3.58 -9.41 5.44
N SER A 157 3.59 -8.35 6.26
CA SER A 157 2.54 -8.12 7.25
C SER A 157 1.82 -6.81 6.97
N TYR A 158 0.50 -6.90 6.72
CA TYR A 158 -0.42 -5.75 6.47
C TYR A 158 -0.05 -4.87 5.28
N GLY A 159 0.86 -5.32 4.43
CA GLY A 159 1.37 -4.58 3.27
C GLY A 159 0.78 -5.02 1.94
N LEU A 160 0.41 -6.30 1.78
CA LEU A 160 0.05 -6.89 0.50
C LEU A 160 -1.17 -6.21 -0.16
N ARG A 161 -2.15 -5.75 0.64
CA ARG A 161 -3.33 -5.00 0.16
C ARG A 161 -2.98 -3.65 -0.49
N ASN A 162 -1.81 -3.10 -0.19
CA ASN A 162 -1.34 -1.80 -0.69
C ASN A 162 -0.46 -1.95 -1.94
N VAL A 163 -0.09 -3.17 -2.31
CA VAL A 163 0.71 -3.45 -3.50
C VAL A 163 -0.16 -3.30 -4.76
N GLU A 164 0.39 -2.66 -5.79
CA GLU A 164 -0.32 -2.42 -7.06
C GLU A 164 -0.67 -3.72 -7.77
N ASP A 165 0.29 -4.65 -7.88
CA ASP A 165 0.10 -6.00 -8.42
C ASP A 165 0.49 -7.06 -7.36
N PRO A 166 -0.49 -7.49 -6.52
CA PRO A 166 -0.22 -8.50 -5.49
C PRO A 166 0.25 -9.84 -6.06
N GLN A 167 -0.21 -10.20 -7.27
CA GLN A 167 0.21 -11.45 -7.90
C GLN A 167 1.67 -11.43 -8.33
N LYS A 168 2.14 -10.28 -8.82
CA LYS A 168 3.54 -10.09 -9.16
C LYS A 168 4.42 -10.11 -7.91
N ALA A 169 3.98 -9.45 -6.82
CA ALA A 169 4.67 -9.51 -5.55
C ALA A 169 4.78 -10.94 -5.00
N LEU A 170 3.70 -11.72 -5.05
CA LEU A 170 3.75 -13.12 -4.62
C LEU A 170 4.72 -13.96 -5.46
N ARG A 171 4.81 -13.71 -6.77
CA ARG A 171 5.81 -14.38 -7.63
C ARG A 171 7.24 -13.99 -7.25
N GLU A 172 7.49 -12.71 -6.96
CA GLU A 172 8.78 -12.23 -6.49
C GLU A 172 9.15 -12.82 -5.12
N MET A 173 8.20 -12.85 -4.18
CA MET A 173 8.41 -13.51 -2.88
C MET A 173 8.83 -14.97 -3.06
N LEU A 174 8.12 -15.72 -3.91
CA LEU A 174 8.47 -17.11 -4.22
C LEU A 174 9.83 -17.22 -4.90
N ARG A 175 10.16 -16.34 -5.85
CA ARG A 175 11.43 -16.34 -6.57
C ARG A 175 12.63 -16.20 -5.64
N VAL A 176 12.54 -15.27 -4.69
CA VAL A 176 13.66 -15.00 -3.77
C VAL A 176 13.72 -15.96 -2.58
N THR A 177 12.67 -16.75 -2.35
CA THR A 177 12.64 -17.78 -1.30
C THR A 177 13.41 -19.02 -1.74
N LYS A 178 14.29 -19.55 -0.89
CA LYS A 178 15.00 -20.80 -1.12
C LYS A 178 14.05 -22.00 -1.26
N PRO A 179 14.37 -23.03 -2.04
CA PRO A 179 13.63 -24.29 -1.99
C PRO A 179 13.54 -24.83 -0.55
N GLY A 180 12.32 -25.16 -0.11
CA GLY A 180 12.06 -25.55 1.27
C GLY A 180 11.93 -24.41 2.27
N GLY A 181 12.15 -23.16 1.84
CA GLY A 181 11.92 -21.96 2.64
C GLY A 181 10.43 -21.63 2.84
N ARG A 182 10.14 -20.60 3.61
CA ARG A 182 8.77 -20.23 3.99
C ARG A 182 8.37 -18.88 3.41
N VAL A 183 7.12 -18.78 2.94
CA VAL A 183 6.47 -17.51 2.63
C VAL A 183 5.32 -17.32 3.61
N VAL A 184 5.38 -16.27 4.41
CA VAL A 184 4.38 -15.98 5.46
C VAL A 184 3.69 -14.67 5.16
N ILE A 185 2.37 -14.69 5.08
CA ILE A 185 1.53 -13.53 4.80
C ILE A 185 0.56 -13.32 5.96
N CYS A 186 0.65 -12.14 6.58
CA CYS A 186 -0.30 -11.69 7.58
C CYS A 186 -1.07 -10.48 7.04
N GLU A 187 -2.39 -10.63 6.85
CA GLU A 187 -3.19 -9.54 6.27
C GLU A 187 -4.57 -9.45 6.90
N PHE A 188 -5.12 -8.24 6.93
CA PHE A 188 -6.48 -8.02 7.39
C PHE A 188 -7.49 -8.67 6.46
N SER A 189 -8.46 -9.36 7.06
CA SER A 189 -9.60 -9.89 6.33
C SER A 189 -10.92 -9.41 6.92
N TYR A 190 -12.00 -9.59 6.19
CA TYR A 190 -13.33 -9.25 6.68
C TYR A 190 -13.75 -10.22 7.80
N PRO A 191 -14.23 -9.72 8.95
CA PRO A 191 -14.76 -10.59 9.99
C PRO A 191 -15.92 -11.43 9.46
N THR A 192 -15.84 -12.73 9.65
CA THR A 192 -16.87 -13.68 9.18
C THR A 192 -18.12 -13.67 10.07
N TRP A 193 -17.95 -13.40 11.37
CA TRP A 193 -19.07 -13.35 12.32
C TRP A 193 -19.78 -11.99 12.24
N ALA A 194 -21.04 -11.99 11.80
CA ALA A 194 -21.79 -10.80 11.46
C ALA A 194 -21.96 -9.77 12.61
N PRO A 195 -22.24 -10.14 13.89
CA PRO A 195 -22.34 -9.20 14.97
C PRO A 195 -21.01 -8.46 15.22
N PHE A 196 -19.89 -9.19 15.24
CA PHE A 196 -18.57 -8.61 15.41
C PHE A 196 -18.22 -7.68 14.26
N ARG A 197 -18.51 -8.08 13.02
CA ARG A 197 -18.30 -7.25 11.83
C ARG A 197 -19.02 -5.90 11.95
N HIS A 198 -20.27 -5.91 12.41
CA HIS A 198 -21.05 -4.67 12.55
C HIS A 198 -20.45 -3.71 13.60
N VAL A 199 -20.08 -4.24 14.76
CA VAL A 199 -19.46 -3.46 15.84
C VAL A 199 -18.09 -2.95 15.41
N TYR A 200 -17.27 -3.80 14.83
CA TYR A 200 -15.90 -3.47 14.37
C TYR A 200 -15.90 -2.41 13.27
N THR A 201 -16.81 -2.53 12.29
CA THR A 201 -16.94 -1.52 11.23
C THR A 201 -17.37 -0.16 11.80
N LYS A 202 -18.32 -0.13 12.75
CA LYS A 202 -18.71 1.12 13.41
C LYS A 202 -17.57 1.73 14.24
N TYR A 203 -16.81 0.91 14.94
CA TYR A 203 -15.64 1.34 15.69
C TYR A 203 -14.59 1.97 14.76
N LEU A 204 -14.24 1.31 13.65
CA LEU A 204 -13.27 1.85 12.70
C LEU A 204 -13.73 3.16 12.08
N LEU A 205 -15.01 3.27 11.67
CA LEU A 205 -15.56 4.49 11.10
C LEU A 205 -15.58 5.66 12.08
N ALA A 206 -15.66 5.39 13.39
CA ALA A 206 -15.60 6.42 14.41
C ALA A 206 -14.15 6.78 14.82
N ALA A 207 -13.24 5.81 14.86
CA ALA A 207 -11.86 6.00 15.31
C ALA A 207 -10.95 6.63 14.25
N ILE A 208 -11.07 6.21 12.98
CA ILE A 208 -10.20 6.69 11.90
C ILE A 208 -10.30 8.20 11.64
N PRO A 209 -11.50 8.83 11.61
CA PRO A 209 -11.60 10.27 11.40
C PRO A 209 -11.09 11.12 12.55
N ALA A 210 -10.92 10.54 13.74
CA ALA A 210 -10.47 11.25 14.94
C ALA A 210 -8.93 11.25 15.10
N MET A 211 -8.20 10.53 14.23
CA MET A 211 -6.74 10.43 14.19
C MET A 211 -6.13 11.23 13.04
#